data_2f0a69874b6780a0c5da893b8acefcad
#
_entry.id   2f0a69874b6780a0c5da893b8acefcad
#
_cell.length_a   1.000
_cell.length_b   1.000
_cell.length_c   1.000
_cell.angle_alpha   90.00
_cell.angle_beta   90.00
_cell.angle_gamma   90.00
#
_symmetry.space_group_name_H-M   'P 1'
#
loop_
_entity.id
_entity.type
_entity.pdbx_description
1 polymer ?
#
loop_
_entity_poly.entity_id
_entity_poly.type
_entity_poly.pdbx_seq_one_letter_code
_entity_poly.pdbx_strand_id
1 'polypeptide(L)'
;MKDPVMQIPENIHAQVTGANQSHLFRFWKVLSSEQRQELLRQLEMIDWTLIHDLSGNNTASTEVQLNFASLEPPSAVRIGGSGVDWTLADAKERGEQALRNGEVGAVMVAGGQGTRLGFGHPKGMFPIGPLSDRSLFQIFADRLRATNRRYDTRIPLYLMTSDATHVETEAYFQSHDYLGLDSRDVKIFKQGTMPAVDAETGQCLLATKSSLALSPDGHGGTLAALERSGCFRDAEVRGLKQLAYIQVDNPLAQLCDPILLGHHLLAASEMTTQVVKKRYALERVGNVVRLGDRTQIVEYSDLPDHIATQTDHQGELRFWAGNIAVHVFDIPFLQRSLSRADSLPFHRAVKKVGYVDELGVKIEPETPNAIKFERFIFDLLPSAKNALVVESDPKDSFAPVKNASGAATDTAELAREAVSELHRGWLRELGITVIDDAKVEINPMFALDSAELNGKVTPDQTIATDHYFHS
;
A
#
# COMPACT_ATOMS: atom_id res chain seq x y z
N MET A 1 -37.47 -8.08 -33.34
CA MET A 1 -38.28 -7.69 -32.17
C MET A 1 -37.49 -6.60 -31.47
N LYS A 2 -38.08 -5.45 -31.20
CA LYS A 2 -37.41 -4.44 -30.36
C LYS A 2 -37.43 -4.99 -28.94
N ASP A 3 -36.25 -5.16 -28.33
CA ASP A 3 -36.15 -5.52 -26.93
C ASP A 3 -36.99 -4.54 -26.08
N PRO A 4 -37.76 -5.06 -25.11
CA PRO A 4 -38.51 -4.17 -24.22
C PRO A 4 -37.53 -3.20 -23.59
N VAL A 5 -37.79 -1.90 -23.72
CA VAL A 5 -36.92 -0.86 -23.19
C VAL A 5 -36.86 -1.07 -21.67
N MET A 6 -35.74 -1.62 -21.19
CA MET A 6 -35.47 -1.77 -19.75
C MET A 6 -35.64 -0.40 -19.08
N GLN A 7 -36.56 -0.30 -18.14
CA GLN A 7 -36.78 0.92 -17.35
C GLN A 7 -35.72 1.06 -16.26
N ILE A 8 -35.37 2.27 -15.90
CA ILE A 8 -34.50 2.53 -14.77
C ILE A 8 -35.28 2.16 -13.50
N PRO A 9 -34.72 1.31 -12.60
CA PRO A 9 -35.36 1.02 -11.31
C PRO A 9 -35.62 2.30 -10.52
N GLU A 10 -36.81 2.41 -9.93
CA GLU A 10 -37.29 3.63 -9.24
C GLU A 10 -36.36 4.06 -8.10
N ASN A 11 -35.86 3.09 -7.33
CA ASN A 11 -34.92 3.31 -6.24
C ASN A 11 -33.60 3.93 -6.74
N ILE A 12 -33.01 3.41 -7.82
CA ILE A 12 -31.74 3.93 -8.40
C ILE A 12 -31.99 5.34 -8.95
N HIS A 13 -33.09 5.50 -9.68
CA HIS A 13 -33.45 6.82 -10.24
C HIS A 13 -33.60 7.87 -9.12
N ALA A 14 -34.29 7.54 -8.03
CA ALA A 14 -34.49 8.45 -6.91
C ALA A 14 -33.17 8.81 -6.21
N GLN A 15 -32.29 7.82 -5.95
CA GLN A 15 -30.99 8.04 -5.31
C GLN A 15 -30.06 8.91 -6.16
N VAL A 16 -29.90 8.60 -7.44
CA VAL A 16 -29.06 9.34 -8.38
C VAL A 16 -29.56 10.76 -8.57
N THR A 17 -30.87 10.94 -8.69
CA THR A 17 -31.50 12.26 -8.85
C THR A 17 -31.41 13.07 -7.54
N GLY A 18 -31.63 12.43 -6.39
CA GLY A 18 -31.47 13.06 -5.08
C GLY A 18 -30.05 13.55 -4.81
N ALA A 19 -29.04 12.88 -5.37
CA ALA A 19 -27.64 13.30 -5.32
C ALA A 19 -27.26 14.34 -6.41
N ASN A 20 -28.23 14.89 -7.15
CA ASN A 20 -28.00 15.83 -8.26
C ASN A 20 -27.17 15.28 -9.44
N GLN A 21 -27.27 13.95 -9.70
CA GLN A 21 -26.49 13.23 -10.71
C GLN A 21 -27.35 12.71 -11.89
N SER A 22 -28.51 13.31 -12.16
CA SER A 22 -29.46 12.87 -13.21
C SER A 22 -28.86 12.81 -14.61
N HIS A 23 -27.78 13.58 -14.87
CA HIS A 23 -27.06 13.59 -16.15
C HIS A 23 -26.46 12.21 -16.50
N LEU A 24 -26.27 11.32 -15.53
CA LEU A 24 -25.78 9.95 -15.76
C LEU A 24 -26.73 9.11 -16.60
N PHE A 25 -28.01 9.47 -16.69
CA PHE A 25 -29.00 8.81 -17.51
C PHE A 25 -29.16 9.40 -18.92
N ARG A 26 -28.37 10.45 -19.27
CA ARG A 26 -28.55 11.17 -20.54
C ARG A 26 -28.49 10.27 -21.78
N PHE A 27 -27.69 9.20 -21.75
CA PHE A 27 -27.55 8.27 -22.87
C PHE A 27 -28.46 7.03 -22.77
N TRP A 28 -29.27 6.89 -21.71
CA TRP A 28 -30.05 5.68 -21.42
C TRP A 28 -30.82 5.13 -22.62
N LYS A 29 -31.44 6.03 -23.41
CA LYS A 29 -32.27 5.64 -24.54
C LYS A 29 -31.51 4.98 -25.69
N VAL A 30 -30.22 5.27 -25.82
CA VAL A 30 -29.35 4.78 -26.92
C VAL A 30 -28.47 3.60 -26.50
N LEU A 31 -28.49 3.19 -25.24
CA LEU A 31 -27.71 2.05 -24.74
C LEU A 31 -28.34 0.72 -25.13
N SER A 32 -27.50 -0.31 -25.35
CA SER A 32 -27.94 -1.70 -25.43
C SER A 32 -28.41 -2.23 -24.08
N SER A 33 -29.06 -3.41 -24.05
CA SER A 33 -29.47 -4.04 -22.80
C SER A 33 -28.31 -4.34 -21.87
N GLU A 34 -27.20 -4.83 -22.38
CA GLU A 34 -25.96 -5.12 -21.63
C GLU A 34 -25.34 -3.82 -21.07
N GLN A 35 -25.30 -2.78 -21.88
CA GLN A 35 -24.81 -1.46 -21.46
C GLN A 35 -25.62 -0.84 -20.34
N ARG A 36 -26.96 -0.98 -20.39
CA ARG A 36 -27.86 -0.55 -19.33
C ARG A 36 -27.61 -1.32 -18.04
N GLN A 37 -27.49 -2.65 -18.14
CA GLN A 37 -27.19 -3.50 -16.98
C GLN A 37 -25.86 -3.12 -16.33
N GLU A 38 -24.81 -2.89 -17.13
CA GLU A 38 -23.51 -2.48 -16.59
C GLU A 38 -23.58 -1.11 -15.89
N LEU A 39 -24.27 -0.13 -16.49
CA LEU A 39 -24.46 1.16 -15.84
C LEU A 39 -25.24 1.03 -14.51
N LEU A 40 -26.35 0.28 -14.51
CA LEU A 40 -27.13 0.05 -13.29
C LEU A 40 -26.28 -0.62 -12.21
N ARG A 41 -25.51 -1.64 -12.56
CA ARG A 41 -24.62 -2.33 -11.62
C ARG A 41 -23.63 -1.37 -10.97
N GLN A 42 -23.06 -0.43 -11.74
CA GLN A 42 -22.15 0.57 -11.19
C GLN A 42 -22.89 1.58 -10.29
N LEU A 43 -24.08 2.04 -10.71
CA LEU A 43 -24.87 2.99 -9.92
C LEU A 43 -25.35 2.40 -8.58
N GLU A 44 -25.68 1.10 -8.54
CA GLU A 44 -26.07 0.38 -7.31
C GLU A 44 -24.95 0.26 -6.28
N MET A 45 -23.70 0.26 -6.72
CA MET A 45 -22.53 0.12 -5.82
C MET A 45 -22.10 1.44 -5.16
N ILE A 46 -22.67 2.57 -5.59
CA ILE A 46 -22.24 3.90 -5.12
C ILE A 46 -23.12 4.35 -3.95
N ASP A 47 -22.45 4.82 -2.90
CA ASP A 47 -23.12 5.58 -1.84
C ASP A 47 -23.35 7.01 -2.32
N TRP A 48 -24.59 7.27 -2.77
CA TRP A 48 -25.00 8.57 -3.32
C TRP A 48 -25.06 9.67 -2.26
N THR A 49 -25.30 9.34 -1.01
CA THR A 49 -25.24 10.31 0.11
C THR A 49 -23.82 10.79 0.30
N LEU A 50 -22.87 9.85 0.33
CA LEU A 50 -21.45 10.17 0.43
C LEU A 50 -20.97 11.02 -0.76
N ILE A 51 -21.36 10.67 -1.99
CA ILE A 51 -20.98 11.47 -3.18
C ILE A 51 -21.55 12.88 -3.09
N HIS A 52 -22.81 13.03 -2.66
CA HIS A 52 -23.41 14.35 -2.47
C HIS A 52 -22.62 15.20 -1.46
N ASP A 53 -22.24 14.61 -0.33
CA ASP A 53 -21.49 15.30 0.72
C ASP A 53 -20.06 15.67 0.26
N LEU A 54 -19.39 14.76 -0.46
CA LEU A 54 -18.03 14.98 -0.96
C LEU A 54 -17.95 15.97 -2.14
N SER A 55 -19.01 16.06 -2.97
CA SER A 55 -19.06 16.95 -4.13
C SER A 55 -19.60 18.34 -3.83
N GLY A 56 -20.27 18.54 -2.69
CA GLY A 56 -20.81 19.84 -2.29
C GLY A 56 -19.72 20.88 -1.96
N ASN A 57 -19.98 22.13 -2.29
CA ASN A 57 -19.09 23.27 -1.94
C ASN A 57 -19.02 23.56 -0.42
N ASN A 58 -19.77 22.84 0.38
CA ASN A 58 -19.78 22.91 1.86
C ASN A 58 -18.64 22.11 2.50
N THR A 59 -17.62 21.74 1.76
CA THR A 59 -16.44 21.07 2.30
C THR A 59 -15.52 21.99 3.14
N ALA A 60 -16.15 22.81 3.99
CA ALA A 60 -15.50 23.36 5.18
C ALA A 60 -15.24 22.28 6.25
N SER A 61 -15.33 21.01 5.88
CA SER A 61 -15.26 19.92 6.85
C SER A 61 -14.60 18.69 6.28
N THR A 62 -13.31 18.67 6.26
CA THR A 62 -12.47 17.57 6.72
C THR A 62 -10.98 17.85 6.49
N GLU A 63 -10.61 18.98 5.92
CA GLU A 63 -9.32 19.55 6.27
C GLU A 63 -9.45 19.96 7.74
N VAL A 64 -9.14 19.05 8.64
CA VAL A 64 -8.72 19.46 9.99
C VAL A 64 -7.65 20.50 9.70
N GLN A 65 -7.94 21.80 9.93
CA GLN A 65 -6.93 22.83 9.80
C GLN A 65 -5.84 22.44 10.79
N LEU A 66 -4.87 21.68 10.26
CA LEU A 66 -3.73 21.23 11.06
C LEU A 66 -3.04 22.51 11.56
N ASN A 67 -3.04 22.71 12.86
CA ASN A 67 -2.21 23.74 13.45
C ASN A 67 -0.75 23.29 13.32
N PHE A 68 -0.13 23.59 12.19
CA PHE A 68 1.26 23.20 11.91
C PHE A 68 2.25 23.66 12.99
N ALA A 69 1.93 24.74 13.73
CA ALA A 69 2.76 25.22 14.81
C ALA A 69 2.79 24.27 16.03
N SER A 70 1.77 23.43 16.19
CA SER A 70 1.68 22.45 17.29
C SER A 70 2.13 21.04 16.88
N LEU A 71 2.63 20.86 15.65
CA LEU A 71 3.20 19.59 15.22
C LEU A 71 4.55 19.34 15.90
N GLU A 72 4.76 18.11 16.33
CA GLU A 72 6.00 17.63 16.90
C GLU A 72 6.51 16.40 16.14
N PRO A 73 7.83 16.12 16.16
CA PRO A 73 8.33 14.84 15.66
C PRO A 73 7.73 13.69 16.46
N PRO A 74 7.57 12.49 15.86
CA PRO A 74 7.00 11.35 16.57
C PRO A 74 7.97 10.85 17.66
N SER A 75 7.40 10.34 18.75
CA SER A 75 8.15 9.44 19.62
C SER A 75 8.35 8.11 18.86
N ALA A 76 9.58 7.63 18.79
CA ALA A 76 9.90 6.45 17.99
C ALA A 76 10.91 5.53 18.69
N VAL A 77 10.78 4.23 18.44
CA VAL A 77 11.88 3.30 18.67
C VAL A 77 12.94 3.61 17.61
N ARG A 78 14.10 4.05 18.05
CA ARG A 78 15.19 4.44 17.14
C ARG A 78 16.02 3.22 16.73
N ILE A 79 16.78 3.35 15.65
CA ILE A 79 17.78 2.35 15.26
C ILE A 79 18.67 2.04 16.48
N GLY A 80 18.87 0.75 16.78
CA GLY A 80 19.58 0.30 17.98
C GLY A 80 18.70 0.12 19.23
N GLY A 81 17.37 0.35 19.13
CA GLY A 81 16.40 -0.02 20.15
C GLY A 81 16.21 1.03 21.25
N SER A 82 16.74 2.26 21.10
CA SER A 82 16.46 3.32 22.08
C SER A 82 15.03 3.86 21.96
N GLY A 83 14.47 4.35 23.08
CA GLY A 83 13.09 4.87 23.14
C GLY A 83 12.08 3.90 23.75
N VAL A 84 12.52 2.72 24.15
CA VAL A 84 11.72 1.68 24.82
C VAL A 84 12.52 0.94 25.88
N ASP A 85 11.84 0.23 26.79
CA ASP A 85 12.47 -0.45 27.94
C ASP A 85 12.89 -1.90 27.65
N TRP A 86 12.73 -2.38 26.40
CA TRP A 86 13.15 -3.71 25.96
C TRP A 86 14.23 -3.64 24.89
N THR A 87 14.97 -4.72 24.73
CA THR A 87 16.05 -4.83 23.74
C THR A 87 15.54 -5.28 22.37
N LEU A 88 16.39 -5.11 21.33
CA LEU A 88 16.12 -5.70 20.01
C LEU A 88 16.01 -7.23 20.05
N ALA A 89 16.77 -7.88 20.94
CA ALA A 89 16.70 -9.32 21.14
C ALA A 89 15.34 -9.75 21.72
N ASP A 90 14.82 -9.03 22.72
CA ASP A 90 13.50 -9.26 23.28
C ASP A 90 12.40 -9.08 22.22
N ALA A 91 12.53 -8.03 21.40
CA ALA A 91 11.59 -7.78 20.31
C ALA A 91 11.65 -8.93 19.27
N LYS A 92 12.84 -9.33 18.84
CA LYS A 92 13.02 -10.44 17.91
C LYS A 92 12.40 -11.73 18.46
N GLU A 93 12.72 -12.11 19.69
CA GLU A 93 12.18 -13.31 20.33
C GLU A 93 10.65 -13.29 20.40
N ARG A 94 10.08 -12.17 20.82
CA ARG A 94 8.62 -12.02 20.93
C ARG A 94 7.91 -12.11 19.58
N GLY A 95 8.48 -11.51 18.53
CA GLY A 95 7.94 -11.60 17.18
C GLY A 95 8.07 -12.99 16.58
N GLU A 96 9.23 -13.64 16.76
CA GLU A 96 9.43 -15.05 16.34
C GLU A 96 8.44 -15.99 17.02
N GLN A 97 8.13 -15.76 18.30
CA GLN A 97 7.11 -16.54 19.01
C GLN A 97 5.72 -16.36 18.37
N ALA A 98 5.33 -15.14 17.99
CA ALA A 98 4.05 -14.91 17.32
C ALA A 98 3.99 -15.60 15.95
N LEU A 99 5.09 -15.62 15.20
CA LEU A 99 5.20 -16.34 13.94
C LEU A 99 5.06 -17.85 14.14
N ARG A 100 5.79 -18.43 15.09
CA ARG A 100 5.70 -19.88 15.43
C ARG A 100 4.30 -20.29 15.92
N ASN A 101 3.60 -19.38 16.60
CA ASN A 101 2.23 -19.63 17.08
C ASN A 101 1.18 -19.52 15.96
N GLY A 102 1.55 -19.10 14.74
CA GLY A 102 0.60 -18.88 13.64
C GLY A 102 -0.34 -17.70 13.87
N GLU A 103 0.10 -16.67 14.63
CA GLU A 103 -0.73 -15.51 15.01
C GLU A 103 -0.72 -14.38 13.97
N VAL A 104 0.09 -14.50 12.90
CA VAL A 104 0.38 -13.42 11.95
C VAL A 104 -0.13 -13.74 10.55
N GLY A 105 -0.85 -12.80 9.94
CA GLY A 105 -1.20 -12.81 8.52
C GLY A 105 -0.50 -11.67 7.75
N ALA A 106 -0.37 -11.82 6.44
CA ALA A 106 0.24 -10.84 5.56
C ALA A 106 -0.80 -10.14 4.69
N VAL A 107 -0.75 -8.83 4.61
CA VAL A 107 -1.53 -8.00 3.68
C VAL A 107 -0.60 -7.30 2.72
N MET A 108 -0.80 -7.51 1.43
CA MET A 108 -0.04 -6.84 0.38
C MET A 108 -0.97 -6.02 -0.51
N VAL A 109 -0.69 -4.73 -0.65
CA VAL A 109 -1.43 -3.85 -1.56
C VAL A 109 -0.72 -3.78 -2.91
N ALA A 110 -1.40 -4.23 -3.97
CA ALA A 110 -0.88 -4.35 -5.32
C ALA A 110 -1.88 -3.87 -6.38
N GLY A 111 -2.66 -2.83 -6.08
CA GLY A 111 -3.64 -2.26 -7.01
C GLY A 111 -3.05 -1.40 -8.14
N GLY A 112 -1.76 -1.09 -8.09
CA GLY A 112 -1.10 -0.22 -9.05
C GLY A 112 -0.72 -0.92 -10.35
N GLN A 113 -0.91 -0.20 -11.49
CA GLN A 113 -0.35 -0.59 -12.79
C GLN A 113 1.10 -0.14 -12.93
N GLY A 114 1.87 -0.85 -13.77
CA GLY A 114 3.26 -0.53 -14.10
C GLY A 114 3.45 0.58 -15.13
N THR A 115 2.40 1.27 -15.55
CA THR A 115 2.41 2.21 -16.69
C THR A 115 3.46 3.32 -16.57
N ARG A 116 3.70 3.85 -15.36
CA ARG A 116 4.77 4.84 -15.13
C ARG A 116 6.18 4.29 -15.35
N LEU A 117 6.32 2.96 -15.25
CA LEU A 117 7.57 2.24 -15.48
C LEU A 117 7.75 1.83 -16.94
N GLY A 118 6.82 2.19 -17.83
CA GLY A 118 6.76 1.68 -19.19
C GLY A 118 6.32 0.21 -19.28
N PHE A 119 5.72 -0.33 -18.22
CA PHE A 119 5.31 -1.72 -18.10
C PHE A 119 3.79 -1.83 -18.13
N GLY A 120 3.24 -2.48 -19.16
CA GLY A 120 1.81 -2.52 -19.44
C GLY A 120 0.98 -3.45 -18.55
N HIS A 121 1.58 -4.04 -17.51
CA HIS A 121 1.00 -5.05 -16.62
C HIS A 121 0.89 -4.55 -15.18
N PRO A 122 0.23 -5.32 -14.26
CA PRO A 122 0.25 -5.04 -12.83
C PRO A 122 1.68 -4.86 -12.29
N LYS A 123 1.91 -3.84 -11.48
CA LYS A 123 3.24 -3.52 -10.95
C LYS A 123 3.91 -4.69 -10.22
N GLY A 124 3.13 -5.52 -9.52
CA GLY A 124 3.66 -6.70 -8.83
C GLY A 124 4.32 -7.74 -9.74
N MET A 125 4.00 -7.73 -11.05
CA MET A 125 4.62 -8.60 -12.05
C MET A 125 5.93 -8.01 -12.60
N PHE A 126 6.30 -6.79 -12.22
CA PHE A 126 7.50 -6.13 -12.71
C PHE A 126 8.77 -6.89 -12.29
N PRO A 127 9.69 -7.22 -13.24
CA PRO A 127 10.94 -7.90 -12.93
C PRO A 127 11.89 -6.96 -12.18
N ILE A 128 12.26 -7.32 -10.96
CA ILE A 128 13.09 -6.48 -10.07
C ILE A 128 14.31 -7.20 -9.51
N GLY A 129 14.37 -8.53 -9.55
CA GLY A 129 15.57 -9.28 -9.13
C GLY A 129 16.80 -8.80 -9.90
N PRO A 130 17.91 -8.41 -9.23
CA PRO A 130 19.09 -7.86 -9.88
C PRO A 130 19.73 -8.76 -10.95
N LEU A 131 19.68 -10.09 -10.74
CA LEU A 131 20.24 -11.11 -11.60
C LEU A 131 19.20 -12.14 -12.03
N SER A 132 18.21 -12.41 -11.20
CA SER A 132 17.21 -13.44 -11.44
C SER A 132 16.02 -12.95 -12.28
N ASP A 133 15.87 -11.65 -12.45
CA ASP A 133 14.66 -11.02 -13.03
C ASP A 133 13.35 -11.47 -12.37
N ARG A 134 13.40 -11.94 -11.11
CA ARG A 134 12.20 -12.29 -10.35
C ARG A 134 11.30 -11.08 -10.20
N SER A 135 9.99 -11.30 -10.38
CA SER A 135 8.99 -10.24 -10.18
C SER A 135 8.90 -9.82 -8.72
N LEU A 136 8.37 -8.62 -8.46
CA LEU A 136 8.05 -8.17 -7.10
C LEU A 136 7.20 -9.23 -6.37
N PHE A 137 6.16 -9.77 -7.01
CA PHE A 137 5.34 -10.83 -6.44
C PHE A 137 6.16 -12.07 -6.06
N GLN A 138 7.08 -12.50 -6.94
CA GLN A 138 7.88 -13.70 -6.68
C GLN A 138 8.84 -13.49 -5.50
N ILE A 139 9.47 -12.31 -5.39
CA ILE A 139 10.36 -12.01 -4.26
C ILE A 139 9.60 -12.08 -2.93
N PHE A 140 8.40 -11.47 -2.86
CA PHE A 140 7.59 -11.53 -1.65
C PHE A 140 7.04 -12.93 -1.35
N ALA A 141 6.64 -13.68 -2.38
CA ALA A 141 6.23 -15.08 -2.22
C ALA A 141 7.40 -15.93 -1.67
N ASP A 142 8.60 -15.75 -2.20
CA ASP A 142 9.79 -16.47 -1.71
C ASP A 142 10.12 -16.10 -0.26
N ARG A 143 9.97 -14.82 0.13
CA ARG A 143 10.12 -14.39 1.54
C ARG A 143 9.10 -15.06 2.45
N LEU A 144 7.82 -15.09 2.08
CA LEU A 144 6.78 -15.76 2.86
C LEU A 144 7.06 -17.27 2.98
N ARG A 145 7.45 -17.92 1.88
CA ARG A 145 7.83 -19.35 1.89
C ARG A 145 9.01 -19.61 2.81
N ALA A 146 10.04 -18.78 2.74
CA ALA A 146 11.21 -18.90 3.59
C ALA A 146 10.88 -18.62 5.06
N THR A 147 10.03 -17.64 5.36
CA THR A 147 9.53 -17.35 6.71
C THR A 147 8.70 -18.53 7.25
N ASN A 148 7.79 -19.08 6.44
CA ASN A 148 7.01 -20.26 6.80
C ASN A 148 7.91 -21.45 7.13
N ARG A 149 8.94 -21.70 6.34
CA ARG A 149 9.92 -22.77 6.59
C ARG A 149 10.74 -22.52 7.87
N ARG A 150 11.21 -21.27 8.11
CA ARG A 150 12.05 -20.91 9.26
C ARG A 150 11.32 -21.09 10.59
N TYR A 151 10.03 -20.72 10.62
CA TYR A 151 9.23 -20.72 11.85
C TYR A 151 8.23 -21.88 11.96
N ASP A 152 8.25 -22.82 11.00
CA ASP A 152 7.32 -23.94 10.91
C ASP A 152 5.85 -23.48 11.03
N THR A 153 5.48 -22.51 10.21
CA THR A 153 4.19 -21.83 10.27
C THR A 153 3.54 -21.69 8.89
N ARG A 154 2.29 -21.24 8.84
CA ARG A 154 1.55 -20.95 7.61
C ARG A 154 0.99 -19.55 7.69
N ILE A 155 1.65 -18.60 7.04
CA ILE A 155 1.22 -17.20 6.98
C ILE A 155 0.33 -17.02 5.75
N PRO A 156 -0.98 -16.71 5.90
CA PRO A 156 -1.82 -16.42 4.75
C PRO A 156 -1.46 -15.06 4.15
N LEU A 157 -1.53 -14.98 2.80
CA LEU A 157 -1.36 -13.76 2.03
C LEU A 157 -2.72 -13.23 1.58
N TYR A 158 -3.12 -12.08 2.08
CA TYR A 158 -4.25 -11.30 1.63
C TYR A 158 -3.75 -10.24 0.64
N LEU A 159 -3.96 -10.49 -0.65
CA LEU A 159 -3.43 -9.67 -1.75
C LEU A 159 -4.53 -8.76 -2.31
N MET A 160 -4.43 -7.46 -2.05
CA MET A 160 -5.38 -6.47 -2.57
C MET A 160 -4.96 -5.95 -3.94
N THR A 161 -5.86 -6.05 -4.90
CA THR A 161 -5.74 -5.55 -6.27
C THR A 161 -6.75 -4.45 -6.56
N SER A 162 -6.67 -3.81 -7.72
CA SER A 162 -7.69 -2.92 -8.26
C SER A 162 -8.47 -3.60 -9.39
N ASP A 163 -9.57 -3.01 -9.85
CA ASP A 163 -10.29 -3.52 -11.02
C ASP A 163 -9.39 -3.66 -12.24
N ALA A 164 -8.45 -2.73 -12.42
CA ALA A 164 -7.52 -2.72 -13.55
C ALA A 164 -6.44 -3.82 -13.48
N THR A 165 -6.16 -4.37 -12.30
CA THR A 165 -5.05 -5.34 -12.10
C THR A 165 -5.51 -6.71 -11.66
N HIS A 166 -6.77 -6.86 -11.25
CA HIS A 166 -7.28 -8.08 -10.59
C HIS A 166 -7.19 -9.32 -11.46
N VAL A 167 -7.84 -9.30 -12.63
CA VAL A 167 -7.94 -10.48 -13.50
C VAL A 167 -6.57 -10.97 -13.94
N GLU A 168 -5.68 -10.04 -14.30
CA GLU A 168 -4.34 -10.39 -14.75
C GLU A 168 -3.47 -10.90 -13.57
N THR A 169 -3.63 -10.33 -12.37
CA THR A 169 -2.95 -10.81 -11.16
C THR A 169 -3.40 -12.24 -10.80
N GLU A 170 -4.71 -12.51 -10.81
CA GLU A 170 -5.22 -13.87 -10.55
C GLU A 170 -4.68 -14.88 -11.59
N ALA A 171 -4.73 -14.54 -12.87
CA ALA A 171 -4.19 -15.39 -13.93
C ALA A 171 -2.68 -15.62 -13.76
N TYR A 172 -1.93 -14.60 -13.36
CA TYR A 172 -0.50 -14.71 -13.08
C TYR A 172 -0.22 -15.69 -11.95
N PHE A 173 -0.90 -15.57 -10.81
CA PHE A 173 -0.73 -16.49 -9.69
C PHE A 173 -1.10 -17.93 -10.06
N GLN A 174 -2.23 -18.12 -10.74
CA GLN A 174 -2.67 -19.45 -11.20
C GLN A 174 -1.67 -20.08 -12.17
N SER A 175 -1.21 -19.34 -13.19
CA SER A 175 -0.28 -19.85 -14.21
C SER A 175 1.13 -20.13 -13.68
N HIS A 176 1.52 -19.55 -12.53
CA HIS A 176 2.81 -19.75 -11.89
C HIS A 176 2.71 -20.55 -10.57
N ASP A 177 1.70 -21.42 -10.44
CA ASP A 177 1.49 -22.28 -9.28
C ASP A 177 1.56 -21.51 -7.96
N TYR A 178 0.83 -20.40 -7.89
CA TYR A 178 0.80 -19.46 -6.74
C TYR A 178 2.19 -19.05 -6.25
N LEU A 179 3.16 -19.00 -7.17
CA LEU A 179 4.56 -18.64 -6.87
C LEU A 179 5.21 -19.57 -5.83
N GLY A 180 4.72 -20.80 -5.74
CA GLY A 180 5.12 -21.82 -4.78
C GLY A 180 4.52 -21.67 -3.37
N LEU A 181 3.58 -20.76 -3.16
CA LEU A 181 2.72 -20.72 -1.97
C LEU A 181 1.59 -21.75 -2.09
N ASP A 182 1.07 -22.24 -0.96
CA ASP A 182 -0.16 -23.04 -0.97
C ASP A 182 -1.34 -22.14 -1.42
N SER A 183 -2.07 -22.55 -2.46
CA SER A 183 -3.19 -21.76 -2.98
C SER A 183 -4.28 -21.48 -1.95
N ARG A 184 -4.40 -22.32 -0.91
CA ARG A 184 -5.33 -22.13 0.22
C ARG A 184 -4.91 -21.00 1.16
N ASP A 185 -3.64 -20.59 1.09
CA ASP A 185 -3.08 -19.50 1.90
C ASP A 185 -2.98 -18.19 1.11
N VAL A 186 -3.42 -18.15 -0.15
CA VAL A 186 -3.45 -16.93 -0.96
C VAL A 186 -4.89 -16.52 -1.27
N LYS A 187 -5.26 -15.33 -0.83
CA LYS A 187 -6.57 -14.74 -1.11
C LYS A 187 -6.41 -13.42 -1.83
N ILE A 188 -6.76 -13.40 -3.11
CA ILE A 188 -6.70 -12.20 -3.96
C ILE A 188 -8.08 -11.55 -3.96
N PHE A 189 -8.13 -10.25 -3.66
CA PHE A 189 -9.39 -9.50 -3.56
C PHE A 189 -9.24 -8.08 -4.10
N LYS A 190 -10.38 -7.46 -4.44
CA LYS A 190 -10.39 -6.11 -5.02
C LYS A 190 -10.65 -5.04 -3.97
N GLN A 191 -9.94 -3.92 -4.08
CA GLN A 191 -10.28 -2.69 -3.37
C GLN A 191 -11.59 -2.08 -3.89
N GLY A 192 -12.14 -1.12 -3.16
CA GLY A 192 -13.28 -0.34 -3.59
C GLY A 192 -12.93 0.66 -4.71
N THR A 193 -13.97 1.20 -5.32
CA THR A 193 -13.85 2.26 -6.33
C THR A 193 -14.77 3.41 -5.99
N MET A 194 -14.36 4.62 -6.38
CA MET A 194 -15.13 5.86 -6.26
C MET A 194 -15.27 6.50 -7.64
N PRO A 195 -16.41 7.12 -7.95
CA PRO A 195 -16.54 7.93 -9.16
C PRO A 195 -15.67 9.18 -9.05
N ALA A 196 -14.97 9.52 -10.12
CA ALA A 196 -14.36 10.83 -10.27
C ALA A 196 -15.45 11.86 -10.54
N VAL A 197 -15.36 13.01 -9.91
CA VAL A 197 -16.31 14.13 -10.12
C VAL A 197 -15.62 15.28 -10.81
N ASP A 198 -16.34 15.98 -11.65
CA ASP A 198 -15.89 17.22 -12.28
C ASP A 198 -15.52 18.25 -11.20
N ALA A 199 -14.38 18.90 -11.36
CA ALA A 199 -13.81 19.77 -10.34
C ALA A 199 -14.61 21.07 -10.10
N GLU A 200 -15.39 21.50 -11.09
CA GLU A 200 -16.17 22.75 -11.03
C GLU A 200 -17.63 22.48 -10.63
N THR A 201 -18.23 21.44 -11.20
CA THR A 201 -19.67 21.17 -11.05
C THR A 201 -19.99 20.12 -9.97
N GLY A 202 -19.02 19.30 -9.55
CA GLY A 202 -19.24 18.18 -8.65
C GLY A 202 -20.00 17.00 -9.29
N GLN A 203 -20.24 17.04 -10.60
CA GLN A 203 -20.93 15.98 -11.32
C GLN A 203 -20.00 14.77 -11.56
N CYS A 204 -20.50 13.56 -11.33
CA CYS A 204 -19.78 12.34 -11.64
C CYS A 204 -19.49 12.23 -13.14
N LEU A 205 -18.25 11.92 -13.50
CA LEU A 205 -17.86 11.78 -14.89
C LEU A 205 -18.23 10.40 -15.44
N LEU A 206 -18.65 10.36 -16.70
CA LEU A 206 -18.82 9.13 -17.47
C LEU A 206 -17.54 8.86 -18.28
N ALA A 207 -16.95 7.67 -18.13
CA ALA A 207 -15.82 7.22 -18.97
C ALA A 207 -16.28 6.81 -20.37
N THR A 208 -17.50 6.24 -20.46
CA THR A 208 -18.20 5.92 -21.70
C THR A 208 -19.67 6.33 -21.55
N LYS A 209 -20.48 6.14 -22.62
CA LYS A 209 -21.94 6.38 -22.53
C LYS A 209 -22.65 5.50 -21.49
N SER A 210 -22.04 4.39 -21.09
CA SER A 210 -22.62 3.38 -20.21
C SER A 210 -21.77 3.02 -18.99
N SER A 211 -20.71 3.77 -18.72
CA SER A 211 -19.87 3.54 -17.55
C SER A 211 -19.36 4.80 -16.92
N LEU A 212 -19.28 4.81 -15.60
CA LEU A 212 -18.69 5.89 -14.80
C LEU A 212 -17.17 5.91 -14.95
N ALA A 213 -16.58 7.08 -14.78
CA ALA A 213 -15.14 7.25 -14.63
C ALA A 213 -14.75 6.87 -13.18
N LEU A 214 -14.63 5.57 -12.93
CA LEU A 214 -14.28 5.02 -11.61
C LEU A 214 -12.76 5.07 -11.39
N SER A 215 -12.36 5.33 -10.18
CA SER A 215 -10.97 5.20 -9.72
C SER A 215 -10.91 4.45 -8.39
N PRO A 216 -9.78 3.77 -8.09
CA PRO A 216 -9.58 3.17 -6.79
C PRO A 216 -9.83 4.17 -5.65
N ASP A 217 -10.45 3.71 -4.56
CA ASP A 217 -10.78 4.50 -3.37
C ASP A 217 -9.59 4.74 -2.43
N GLY A 218 -8.36 4.49 -2.92
CA GLY A 218 -7.14 4.58 -2.16
C GLY A 218 -6.84 3.35 -1.32
N HIS A 219 -5.63 3.26 -0.78
CA HIS A 219 -5.26 2.10 0.04
C HIS A 219 -5.93 2.07 1.43
N GLY A 220 -6.64 3.12 1.84
CA GLY A 220 -7.53 3.11 3.01
C GLY A 220 -8.77 2.26 2.79
N GLY A 221 -9.18 2.05 1.53
CA GLY A 221 -10.22 1.10 1.16
C GLY A 221 -9.88 -0.36 1.53
N THR A 222 -8.61 -0.67 1.88
CA THR A 222 -8.17 -2.00 2.32
C THR A 222 -9.03 -2.54 3.45
N LEU A 223 -9.37 -1.72 4.43
CA LEU A 223 -10.14 -2.14 5.60
C LEU A 223 -11.52 -2.69 5.20
N ALA A 224 -12.28 -1.93 4.44
CA ALA A 224 -13.59 -2.35 3.95
C ALA A 224 -13.49 -3.52 2.94
N ALA A 225 -12.42 -3.57 2.15
CA ALA A 225 -12.18 -4.65 1.20
C ALA A 225 -11.84 -5.98 1.89
N LEU A 226 -11.06 -5.98 2.97
CA LEU A 226 -10.79 -7.16 3.81
C LEU A 226 -12.09 -7.76 4.39
N GLU A 227 -12.99 -6.91 4.86
CA GLU A 227 -14.30 -7.34 5.38
C GLU A 227 -15.16 -7.94 4.28
N ARG A 228 -15.42 -7.18 3.20
CA ARG A 228 -16.27 -7.63 2.08
C ARG A 228 -15.79 -8.93 1.44
N SER A 229 -14.48 -9.15 1.39
CA SER A 229 -13.89 -10.38 0.85
C SER A 229 -13.86 -11.54 1.84
N GLY A 230 -14.28 -11.33 3.10
CA GLY A 230 -14.26 -12.33 4.16
C GLY A 230 -12.86 -12.70 4.64
N CYS A 231 -11.87 -11.78 4.49
CA CYS A 231 -10.51 -11.99 5.00
C CYS A 231 -10.47 -11.97 6.52
N PHE A 232 -11.27 -11.12 7.18
CA PHE A 232 -11.34 -11.13 8.66
C PHE A 232 -11.92 -12.42 9.20
N ARG A 233 -12.93 -13.00 8.53
CA ARG A 233 -13.46 -14.32 8.93
C ARG A 233 -12.42 -15.42 8.74
N ASP A 234 -11.67 -15.39 7.65
CA ASP A 234 -10.56 -16.34 7.41
C ASP A 234 -9.47 -16.18 8.48
N ALA A 235 -9.12 -14.94 8.82
CA ALA A 235 -8.17 -14.62 9.88
C ALA A 235 -8.62 -15.15 11.25
N GLU A 236 -9.89 -14.99 11.59
CA GLU A 236 -10.49 -15.52 12.82
C GLU A 236 -10.42 -17.05 12.87
N VAL A 237 -10.82 -17.73 11.78
CA VAL A 237 -10.77 -19.20 11.68
C VAL A 237 -9.34 -19.73 11.84
N ARG A 238 -8.34 -18.99 11.34
CA ARG A 238 -6.92 -19.33 11.48
C ARG A 238 -6.32 -18.96 12.83
N GLY A 239 -7.02 -18.21 13.66
CA GLY A 239 -6.52 -17.73 14.96
C GLY A 239 -5.49 -16.59 14.84
N LEU A 240 -5.51 -15.85 13.72
CA LEU A 240 -4.61 -14.70 13.53
C LEU A 240 -4.97 -13.58 14.52
N LYS A 241 -3.96 -12.88 14.97
CA LYS A 241 -4.08 -11.73 15.88
C LYS A 241 -3.57 -10.44 15.25
N GLN A 242 -2.53 -10.54 14.43
CA GLN A 242 -1.89 -9.41 13.77
C GLN A 242 -1.90 -9.56 12.24
N LEU A 243 -1.95 -8.42 11.54
CA LEU A 243 -1.72 -8.32 10.11
C LEU A 243 -0.49 -7.45 9.83
N ALA A 244 0.52 -8.04 9.20
CA ALA A 244 1.65 -7.30 8.65
C ALA A 244 1.28 -6.78 7.25
N TYR A 245 1.41 -5.48 7.04
CA TYR A 245 0.97 -4.78 5.85
C TYR A 245 2.13 -4.14 5.11
N ILE A 246 2.16 -4.31 3.79
CA ILE A 246 3.10 -3.65 2.88
C ILE A 246 2.44 -3.20 1.58
N GLN A 247 3.11 -2.31 0.85
CA GLN A 247 2.85 -2.05 -0.56
C GLN A 247 3.86 -2.80 -1.43
N VAL A 248 3.39 -3.34 -2.57
CA VAL A 248 4.17 -4.23 -3.45
C VAL A 248 5.36 -3.55 -4.12
N ASP A 249 5.40 -2.22 -4.16
CA ASP A 249 6.38 -1.46 -4.92
C ASP A 249 7.75 -1.26 -4.22
N ASN A 250 7.88 -1.70 -2.97
CA ASN A 250 9.15 -1.61 -2.24
C ASN A 250 9.79 -3.00 -2.06
N PRO A 251 10.71 -3.44 -2.92
CA PRO A 251 11.31 -4.77 -2.83
C PRO A 251 12.14 -5.02 -1.57
N LEU A 252 12.52 -3.98 -0.83
CA LEU A 252 13.21 -4.12 0.45
C LEU A 252 12.27 -4.27 1.65
N ALA A 253 10.96 -3.99 1.49
CA ALA A 253 10.02 -4.16 2.61
C ALA A 253 10.04 -5.60 3.13
N GLN A 254 10.25 -5.74 4.44
CA GLN A 254 10.28 -7.05 5.10
C GLN A 254 8.87 -7.41 5.57
N LEU A 255 8.20 -8.26 4.79
CA LEU A 255 6.88 -8.76 5.14
C LEU A 255 7.01 -9.75 6.32
N CYS A 256 6.29 -9.47 7.41
CA CYS A 256 6.33 -10.26 8.65
C CYS A 256 7.71 -10.25 9.36
N ASP A 257 8.37 -9.08 9.39
CA ASP A 257 9.62 -8.90 10.15
C ASP A 257 9.41 -9.21 11.65
N PRO A 258 10.15 -10.18 12.23
CA PRO A 258 9.99 -10.54 13.63
C PRO A 258 10.35 -9.40 14.59
N ILE A 259 11.30 -8.51 14.25
CA ILE A 259 11.67 -7.38 15.11
C ILE A 259 10.52 -6.37 15.16
N LEU A 260 9.96 -5.99 14.02
CA LEU A 260 8.83 -5.07 13.95
C LEU A 260 7.58 -5.63 14.65
N LEU A 261 7.28 -6.92 14.42
CA LEU A 261 6.22 -7.64 15.11
C LEU A 261 6.43 -7.67 16.63
N GLY A 262 7.66 -7.90 17.05
CA GLY A 262 8.00 -7.93 18.47
C GLY A 262 7.85 -6.57 19.15
N HIS A 263 8.33 -5.50 18.53
CA HIS A 263 8.10 -4.14 19.02
C HIS A 263 6.60 -3.83 19.14
N HIS A 264 5.81 -4.18 18.13
CA HIS A 264 4.36 -4.03 18.15
C HIS A 264 3.71 -4.74 19.35
N LEU A 265 4.10 -5.97 19.59
CA LEU A 265 3.54 -6.84 20.65
C LEU A 265 4.00 -6.41 22.05
N LEU A 266 5.27 -6.03 22.23
CA LEU A 266 5.80 -5.57 23.52
C LEU A 266 5.22 -4.22 23.92
N ALA A 267 4.98 -3.34 22.96
CA ALA A 267 4.29 -2.07 23.19
C ALA A 267 2.79 -2.22 23.42
N ALA A 268 2.21 -3.40 23.22
CA ALA A 268 0.76 -3.60 23.10
C ALA A 268 0.14 -2.57 22.13
N SER A 269 0.79 -2.35 20.99
CA SER A 269 0.40 -1.37 20.00
C SER A 269 -0.80 -1.87 19.20
N GLU A 270 -1.78 -1.00 18.93
CA GLU A 270 -2.89 -1.34 18.03
C GLU A 270 -2.50 -1.14 16.56
N MET A 271 -1.59 -0.19 16.30
CA MET A 271 -1.00 0.05 14.98
C MET A 271 0.45 0.50 15.13
N THR A 272 1.35 -0.23 14.50
CA THR A 272 2.77 0.14 14.41
C THR A 272 3.12 0.54 12.99
N THR A 273 3.86 1.63 12.85
CA THR A 273 4.31 2.18 11.57
C THR A 273 5.82 2.17 11.50
N GLN A 274 6.39 1.55 10.48
CA GLN A 274 7.81 1.63 10.18
C GLN A 274 8.12 2.91 9.41
N VAL A 275 9.19 3.59 9.80
CA VAL A 275 9.64 4.84 9.18
C VAL A 275 11.12 4.79 8.88
N VAL A 276 11.54 5.66 7.96
CA VAL A 276 12.95 5.91 7.67
C VAL A 276 13.28 7.39 7.90
N LYS A 277 14.54 7.68 8.22
CA LYS A 277 15.02 9.06 8.21
C LYS A 277 14.99 9.59 6.78
N LYS A 278 14.27 10.70 6.54
CA LYS A 278 14.21 11.35 5.23
C LYS A 278 15.60 11.75 4.75
N ARG A 279 15.88 11.58 3.47
CA ARG A 279 17.15 11.95 2.82
C ARG A 279 17.30 13.47 2.69
N TYR A 280 16.17 14.17 2.51
CA TYR A 280 16.08 15.63 2.42
C TYR A 280 14.67 16.11 2.79
N ALA A 281 14.53 17.39 3.11
CA ALA A 281 13.32 17.95 3.70
C ALA A 281 12.03 17.75 2.86
N LEU A 282 12.14 17.92 1.55
CA LEU A 282 11.00 17.85 0.61
C LEU A 282 10.91 16.48 -0.08
N GLU A 283 11.42 15.43 0.55
CA GLU A 283 11.26 14.06 0.05
C GLU A 283 9.77 13.69 -0.03
N ARG A 284 9.37 13.08 -1.15
CA ARG A 284 7.97 12.74 -1.44
C ARG A 284 7.51 11.48 -0.70
N VAL A 285 7.52 11.58 0.62
CA VAL A 285 7.02 10.55 1.55
C VAL A 285 6.10 11.22 2.58
N GLY A 286 5.10 10.50 3.07
CA GLY A 286 4.25 11.00 4.15
C GLY A 286 5.08 11.28 5.41
N ASN A 287 4.86 12.41 6.05
CA ASN A 287 5.59 12.80 7.25
C ASN A 287 4.88 12.27 8.49
N VAL A 288 5.51 11.38 9.24
CA VAL A 288 4.97 10.92 10.52
C VAL A 288 5.24 12.00 11.58
N VAL A 289 4.19 12.46 12.21
CA VAL A 289 4.21 13.54 13.17
C VAL A 289 3.35 13.20 14.39
N ARG A 290 3.52 13.96 15.45
CA ARG A 290 2.65 13.94 16.62
C ARG A 290 1.88 15.26 16.74
N LEU A 291 0.58 15.17 17.00
CA LEU A 291 -0.28 16.29 17.34
C LEU A 291 -0.95 16.01 18.70
N GLY A 292 -0.48 16.69 19.74
CA GLY A 292 -0.84 16.36 21.12
C GLY A 292 -0.34 14.96 21.49
N ASP A 293 -1.26 14.08 21.87
CA ASP A 293 -1.01 12.68 22.23
C ASP A 293 -1.16 11.69 21.06
N ARG A 294 -1.51 12.17 19.85
CA ARG A 294 -1.83 11.33 18.71
C ARG A 294 -0.73 11.36 17.67
N THR A 295 -0.36 10.17 17.19
CA THR A 295 0.49 10.00 16.01
C THR A 295 -0.38 10.06 14.76
N GLN A 296 0.08 10.78 13.75
CA GLN A 296 -0.57 10.87 12.44
C GLN A 296 0.44 11.01 11.32
N ILE A 297 -0.02 10.86 10.08
CA ILE A 297 0.80 11.09 8.89
C ILE A 297 0.21 12.27 8.13
N VAL A 298 1.07 13.24 7.82
CA VAL A 298 0.76 14.38 6.95
C VAL A 298 1.45 14.11 5.62
N GLU A 299 0.67 14.06 4.54
CA GLU A 299 1.22 13.85 3.21
C GLU A 299 2.19 14.99 2.85
N TYR A 300 3.20 14.67 2.05
CA TYR A 300 4.21 15.65 1.63
C TYR A 300 3.60 16.82 0.86
N SER A 301 2.46 16.62 0.19
CA SER A 301 1.71 17.67 -0.52
C SER A 301 0.99 18.63 0.42
N ASP A 302 0.70 18.19 1.63
CA ASP A 302 -0.13 18.92 2.60
C ASP A 302 0.72 19.60 3.68
N LEU A 303 2.00 19.20 3.82
CA LEU A 303 2.94 19.83 4.74
C LEU A 303 3.63 21.02 4.05
N PRO A 304 3.42 22.28 4.51
CA PRO A 304 4.05 23.44 3.88
C PRO A 304 5.57 23.38 3.91
N ASP A 305 6.24 23.83 2.85
CA ASP A 305 7.70 23.78 2.69
C ASP A 305 8.45 24.40 3.89
N HIS A 306 7.97 25.54 4.40
CA HIS A 306 8.59 26.24 5.52
C HIS A 306 8.47 25.46 6.85
N ILE A 307 7.55 24.49 6.94
CA ILE A 307 7.45 23.56 8.06
C ILE A 307 8.34 22.34 7.79
N ALA A 308 8.27 21.77 6.59
CA ALA A 308 9.04 20.59 6.19
C ALA A 308 10.56 20.81 6.31
N THR A 309 11.03 22.06 6.08
CA THR A 309 12.45 22.44 6.13
C THR A 309 12.95 22.83 7.53
N GLN A 310 12.10 22.80 8.56
CA GLN A 310 12.54 23.09 9.93
C GLN A 310 13.59 22.09 10.41
N THR A 311 14.58 22.60 11.11
CA THR A 311 15.62 21.80 11.78
C THR A 311 15.52 21.92 13.29
N ASP A 312 16.07 20.96 13.99
CA ASP A 312 16.28 21.00 15.42
C ASP A 312 17.56 21.80 15.80
N HIS A 313 17.90 21.81 17.09
CA HIS A 313 19.10 22.49 17.60
C HIS A 313 20.42 21.86 17.16
N GLN A 314 20.39 20.65 16.59
CA GLN A 314 21.56 19.94 16.03
C GLN A 314 21.68 20.13 14.52
N GLY A 315 20.73 20.83 13.88
CA GLY A 315 20.69 21.04 12.44
C GLY A 315 20.06 19.88 11.67
N GLU A 316 19.51 18.87 12.38
CA GLU A 316 18.81 17.74 11.77
C GLU A 316 17.36 18.10 11.44
N LEU A 317 16.76 17.44 10.43
CA LEU A 317 15.36 17.69 10.08
C LEU A 317 14.45 17.44 11.30
N ARG A 318 13.66 18.43 11.68
CA ARG A 318 12.70 18.30 12.78
C ARG A 318 11.66 17.22 12.46
N PHE A 319 11.13 17.22 11.24
CA PHE A 319 10.18 16.23 10.75
C PHE A 319 10.91 15.18 9.90
N TRP A 320 11.74 14.38 10.56
CA TRP A 320 12.66 13.43 9.98
C TRP A 320 12.01 12.13 9.53
N ALA A 321 10.88 11.72 10.14
CA ALA A 321 10.29 10.40 9.99
C ALA A 321 9.43 10.30 8.72
N GLY A 322 9.96 9.62 7.71
CA GLY A 322 9.27 9.32 6.46
C GLY A 322 8.52 8.01 6.54
N ASN A 323 7.22 8.01 6.22
CA ASN A 323 6.39 6.81 6.13
C ASN A 323 6.76 6.00 4.89
N ILE A 324 7.03 4.71 5.07
CA ILE A 324 7.34 3.77 3.97
C ILE A 324 6.22 2.76 3.69
N ALA A 325 5.04 3.01 4.26
CA ALA A 325 3.84 2.18 4.11
C ALA A 325 4.04 0.70 4.53
N VAL A 326 4.83 0.49 5.58
CA VAL A 326 4.98 -0.79 6.28
C VAL A 326 4.34 -0.64 7.65
N HIS A 327 3.34 -1.48 7.93
CA HIS A 327 2.56 -1.40 9.16
C HIS A 327 2.32 -2.77 9.76
N VAL A 328 2.10 -2.81 11.08
CA VAL A 328 1.51 -3.95 11.78
C VAL A 328 0.24 -3.48 12.45
N PHE A 329 -0.83 -4.24 12.28
CA PHE A 329 -2.14 -3.96 12.86
C PHE A 329 -2.60 -5.09 13.76
N ASP A 330 -3.21 -4.75 14.90
CA ASP A 330 -4.06 -5.68 15.62
C ASP A 330 -5.38 -5.89 14.88
N ILE A 331 -5.79 -7.15 14.68
CA ILE A 331 -7.07 -7.48 14.03
C ILE A 331 -8.28 -6.88 14.79
N PRO A 332 -8.36 -6.98 16.14
CA PRO A 332 -9.44 -6.33 16.89
C PRO A 332 -9.52 -4.81 16.68
N PHE A 333 -8.38 -4.13 16.49
CA PHE A 333 -8.36 -2.72 16.16
C PHE A 333 -8.97 -2.44 14.79
N LEU A 334 -8.57 -3.21 13.77
CA LEU A 334 -9.13 -3.08 12.42
C LEU A 334 -10.64 -3.35 12.41
N GLN A 335 -11.10 -4.41 13.09
CA GLN A 335 -12.53 -4.73 13.20
C GLN A 335 -13.33 -3.64 13.90
N ARG A 336 -12.81 -3.06 14.99
CA ARG A 336 -13.42 -1.92 15.67
C ARG A 336 -13.46 -0.68 14.77
N SER A 337 -12.47 -0.51 13.93
CA SER A 337 -12.37 0.61 13.00
C SER A 337 -13.29 0.47 11.78
N LEU A 338 -13.80 -0.73 11.47
CA LEU A 338 -14.80 -0.95 10.42
C LEU A 338 -16.08 -0.16 10.66
N SER A 339 -16.59 -0.16 11.89
CA SER A 339 -17.78 0.63 12.25
C SER A 339 -17.54 2.15 12.12
N ARG A 340 -16.30 2.57 12.00
CA ARG A 340 -15.83 3.92 11.75
C ARG A 340 -15.15 4.08 10.38
N ALA A 341 -15.15 3.04 9.55
CA ALA A 341 -14.47 3.04 8.24
C ALA A 341 -15.04 4.09 7.30
N ASP A 342 -16.34 4.38 7.43
CA ASP A 342 -16.98 5.51 6.74
C ASP A 342 -16.49 6.87 7.28
N SER A 343 -15.76 6.87 8.39
CA SER A 343 -15.17 8.06 9.02
C SER A 343 -13.70 8.29 8.67
N LEU A 344 -13.04 7.39 7.90
CA LEU A 344 -11.72 7.71 7.34
C LEU A 344 -11.87 8.90 6.39
N PRO A 345 -11.07 9.95 6.56
CA PRO A 345 -11.18 11.13 5.73
C PRO A 345 -10.89 10.79 4.26
N PHE A 346 -11.65 11.41 3.36
CA PHE A 346 -11.33 11.37 1.96
C PHE A 346 -10.38 12.51 1.62
N HIS A 347 -9.24 12.16 1.05
CA HIS A 347 -8.32 13.11 0.44
C HIS A 347 -8.75 13.40 -0.99
N ARG A 348 -8.74 14.67 -1.35
CA ARG A 348 -9.16 15.14 -2.68
C ARG A 348 -7.94 15.37 -3.55
N ALA A 349 -7.83 14.63 -4.64
CA ALA A 349 -6.73 14.77 -5.59
C ALA A 349 -7.27 15.27 -6.94
N VAL A 350 -6.91 16.49 -7.34
CA VAL A 350 -7.29 17.03 -8.66
C VAL A 350 -6.40 16.40 -9.73
N LYS A 351 -7.01 15.70 -10.67
CA LYS A 351 -6.32 14.90 -11.69
C LYS A 351 -6.94 15.09 -13.07
N LYS A 352 -6.19 14.72 -14.10
CA LYS A 352 -6.73 14.56 -15.46
C LYS A 352 -7.53 13.26 -15.51
N VAL A 353 -8.79 13.33 -15.89
CA VAL A 353 -9.67 12.17 -16.05
C VAL A 353 -10.38 12.30 -17.39
N GLY A 354 -10.17 11.32 -18.28
CA GLY A 354 -10.89 11.24 -19.55
C GLY A 354 -12.38 10.99 -19.30
N TYR A 355 -13.23 11.62 -20.09
CA TYR A 355 -14.68 11.50 -19.93
C TYR A 355 -15.40 11.60 -21.29
N VAL A 356 -16.71 11.35 -21.31
CA VAL A 356 -17.55 11.66 -22.46
C VAL A 356 -18.38 12.92 -22.18
N ASP A 357 -18.40 13.81 -23.16
CA ASP A 357 -19.17 15.06 -23.08
C ASP A 357 -20.69 14.82 -23.24
N GLU A 358 -21.46 15.89 -23.32
CA GLU A 358 -22.91 15.83 -23.48
C GLU A 358 -23.38 15.23 -24.81
N LEU A 359 -22.53 15.25 -25.82
CA LEU A 359 -22.77 14.68 -27.14
C LEU A 359 -22.31 13.21 -27.20
N GLY A 360 -21.62 12.74 -26.17
CA GLY A 360 -21.07 11.38 -26.09
C GLY A 360 -19.74 11.23 -26.84
N VAL A 361 -19.02 12.35 -27.04
CA VAL A 361 -17.66 12.37 -27.61
C VAL A 361 -16.66 12.20 -26.48
N LYS A 362 -15.66 11.32 -26.69
CA LYS A 362 -14.59 11.12 -25.70
C LYS A 362 -13.66 12.33 -25.67
N ILE A 363 -13.46 12.86 -24.48
CA ILE A 363 -12.58 13.99 -24.17
C ILE A 363 -11.40 13.49 -23.34
N GLU A 364 -10.18 13.79 -23.78
CA GLU A 364 -8.95 13.59 -23.01
C GLU A 364 -8.42 14.97 -22.59
N PRO A 365 -8.59 15.38 -21.33
CA PRO A 365 -8.26 16.73 -20.89
C PRO A 365 -6.75 16.97 -20.85
N GLU A 366 -6.32 18.17 -21.26
CA GLU A 366 -4.91 18.58 -21.20
C GLU A 366 -4.50 19.08 -19.81
N THR A 367 -5.45 19.53 -19.00
CA THR A 367 -5.25 20.02 -17.64
C THR A 367 -6.08 19.19 -16.65
N PRO A 368 -5.75 19.19 -15.35
CA PRO A 368 -6.58 18.56 -14.32
C PRO A 368 -8.01 19.12 -14.35
N ASN A 369 -9.00 18.24 -14.45
CA ASN A 369 -10.41 18.55 -14.64
C ASN A 369 -11.34 17.90 -13.63
N ALA A 370 -10.83 16.94 -12.84
CA ALA A 370 -11.66 16.16 -11.98
C ALA A 370 -11.03 15.89 -10.62
N ILE A 371 -11.86 15.70 -9.61
CA ILE A 371 -11.47 15.30 -8.28
C ILE A 371 -11.63 13.78 -8.17
N LYS A 372 -10.56 13.10 -7.73
CA LYS A 372 -10.56 11.73 -7.25
C LYS A 372 -10.54 11.75 -5.74
N PHE A 373 -11.29 10.83 -5.16
CA PHE A 373 -11.38 10.65 -3.71
C PHE A 373 -10.60 9.41 -3.30
N GLU A 374 -9.62 9.59 -2.42
CA GLU A 374 -8.76 8.51 -1.92
C GLU A 374 -8.76 8.52 -0.39
N ARG A 375 -8.80 7.36 0.23
CA ARG A 375 -8.59 7.16 1.67
C ARG A 375 -7.25 6.51 1.89
N PHE A 376 -6.63 6.81 3.02
CA PHE A 376 -5.34 6.22 3.36
C PHE A 376 -5.46 5.37 4.63
N ILE A 377 -4.88 4.16 4.62
CA ILE A 377 -4.95 3.24 5.77
C ILE A 377 -4.25 3.82 7.00
N PHE A 378 -3.27 4.68 6.80
CA PHE A 378 -2.55 5.32 7.90
C PHE A 378 -3.37 6.40 8.63
N ASP A 379 -4.49 6.85 8.10
CA ASP A 379 -5.44 7.71 8.81
C ASP A 379 -6.11 7.00 10.00
N LEU A 380 -5.87 5.70 10.15
CA LEU A 380 -6.21 4.95 11.36
C LEU A 380 -5.30 5.30 12.55
N LEU A 381 -4.07 5.78 12.33
CA LEU A 381 -3.10 6.08 13.40
C LEU A 381 -3.66 6.94 14.54
N PRO A 382 -4.37 8.06 14.28
CA PRO A 382 -4.91 8.90 15.35
C PRO A 382 -5.97 8.21 16.22
N SER A 383 -6.55 7.11 15.75
CA SER A 383 -7.58 6.34 16.47
C SER A 383 -7.02 5.12 17.22
N ALA A 384 -5.76 4.78 17.00
CA ALA A 384 -5.07 3.72 17.73
C ALA A 384 -4.73 4.19 19.15
N LYS A 385 -4.96 3.33 20.15
CA LYS A 385 -4.68 3.67 21.56
C LYS A 385 -3.19 3.78 21.85
N ASN A 386 -2.40 2.89 21.25
CA ASN A 386 -0.95 2.84 21.45
C ASN A 386 -0.27 2.75 20.07
N ALA A 387 -0.32 3.86 19.30
CA ALA A 387 0.38 3.91 18.03
C ALA A 387 1.90 3.91 18.27
N LEU A 388 2.62 2.99 17.65
CA LEU A 388 4.06 2.89 17.75
C LEU A 388 4.73 3.27 16.43
N VAL A 389 5.80 4.05 16.51
CA VAL A 389 6.65 4.37 15.38
C VAL A 389 7.99 3.67 15.57
N VAL A 390 8.46 2.94 14.56
CA VAL A 390 9.74 2.21 14.59
C VAL A 390 10.60 2.68 13.44
N GLU A 391 11.78 3.21 13.74
CA GLU A 391 12.76 3.62 12.74
C GLU A 391 13.52 2.41 12.20
N SER A 392 13.74 2.38 10.89
CA SER A 392 14.63 1.44 10.22
C SER A 392 15.64 2.15 9.35
N ASP A 393 16.78 1.47 9.06
CA ASP A 393 17.74 2.00 8.10
C ASP A 393 17.12 1.99 6.69
N PRO A 394 17.10 3.12 5.98
CA PRO A 394 16.58 3.17 4.62
C PRO A 394 17.31 2.23 3.65
N LYS A 395 18.60 1.92 3.89
CA LYS A 395 19.38 0.99 3.06
C LYS A 395 18.83 -0.44 3.12
N ASP A 396 18.24 -0.82 4.26
CA ASP A 396 17.75 -2.17 4.51
C ASP A 396 16.26 -2.31 4.24
N SER A 397 15.51 -1.19 4.12
CA SER A 397 14.05 -1.22 4.19
C SER A 397 13.31 -0.41 3.11
N PHE A 398 14.00 0.48 2.36
CA PHE A 398 13.29 1.40 1.47
C PHE A 398 13.98 1.67 0.14
N ALA A 399 13.51 1.02 -0.92
CA ALA A 399 13.92 1.25 -2.31
C ALA A 399 12.72 1.12 -3.26
N PRO A 400 11.75 2.05 -3.20
CA PRO A 400 10.51 1.89 -3.96
C PRO A 400 10.72 2.07 -5.46
N VAL A 401 9.89 1.37 -6.25
CA VAL A 401 9.88 1.45 -7.71
C VAL A 401 8.66 2.28 -8.13
N LYS A 402 8.84 3.56 -8.40
CA LYS A 402 7.75 4.49 -8.70
C LYS A 402 7.89 5.21 -10.04
N ASN A 403 9.12 5.43 -10.49
CA ASN A 403 9.44 6.26 -11.64
C ASN A 403 10.05 5.43 -12.78
N ALA A 404 9.92 5.96 -14.01
CA ALA A 404 10.54 5.39 -15.19
C ALA A 404 12.08 5.44 -15.10
N SER A 405 12.74 4.60 -15.90
CA SER A 405 14.19 4.61 -16.10
C SER A 405 14.69 6.03 -16.44
N GLY A 406 15.83 6.42 -15.90
CA GLY A 406 16.45 7.73 -16.07
C GLY A 406 15.92 8.83 -15.13
N ALA A 407 14.90 8.58 -14.31
CA ALA A 407 14.52 9.53 -13.26
C ALA A 407 15.57 9.54 -12.12
N ALA A 408 15.64 10.66 -11.40
CA ALA A 408 16.64 10.85 -10.35
C ALA A 408 16.44 9.95 -9.10
N THR A 409 15.20 9.49 -8.85
CA THR A 409 14.85 8.69 -7.67
C THR A 409 13.82 7.62 -8.01
N ASP A 410 13.77 6.58 -7.18
CA ASP A 410 12.73 5.57 -7.13
C ASP A 410 12.54 4.83 -8.47
N THR A 411 13.64 4.58 -9.20
CA THR A 411 13.64 3.80 -10.45
C THR A 411 13.92 2.32 -10.17
N ALA A 412 13.62 1.48 -11.14
CA ALA A 412 13.91 0.05 -11.05
C ALA A 412 15.41 -0.25 -10.92
N GLU A 413 16.25 0.53 -11.61
CA GLU A 413 17.72 0.39 -11.56
C GLU A 413 18.24 0.68 -10.15
N LEU A 414 17.78 1.78 -9.54
CA LEU A 414 18.14 2.14 -8.16
C LEU A 414 17.67 1.08 -7.15
N ALA A 415 16.49 0.53 -7.37
CA ALA A 415 15.94 -0.51 -6.49
C ALA A 415 16.72 -1.83 -6.63
N ARG A 416 17.10 -2.24 -7.84
CA ARG A 416 17.99 -3.41 -8.07
C ARG A 416 19.35 -3.24 -7.41
N GLU A 417 19.93 -2.05 -7.53
CA GLU A 417 21.20 -1.73 -6.87
C GLU A 417 21.07 -1.77 -5.35
N ALA A 418 19.99 -1.22 -4.79
CA ALA A 418 19.72 -1.28 -3.35
C ALA A 418 19.58 -2.73 -2.84
N VAL A 419 18.87 -3.59 -3.59
CA VAL A 419 18.77 -5.03 -3.27
C VAL A 419 20.16 -5.69 -3.31
N SER A 420 20.96 -5.39 -4.33
CA SER A 420 22.31 -5.94 -4.45
C SER A 420 23.23 -5.45 -3.32
N GLU A 421 23.15 -4.17 -2.96
CA GLU A 421 23.95 -3.60 -1.87
C GLU A 421 23.58 -4.19 -0.50
N LEU A 422 22.29 -4.39 -0.23
CA LEU A 422 21.84 -5.09 0.98
C LEU A 422 22.50 -6.48 1.07
N HIS A 423 22.47 -7.23 -0.02
CA HIS A 423 23.04 -8.57 -0.07
C HIS A 423 24.58 -8.57 0.01
N ARG A 424 25.25 -7.59 -0.61
CA ARG A 424 26.68 -7.37 -0.41
C ARG A 424 27.01 -7.05 1.05
N GLY A 425 26.17 -6.24 1.70
CA GLY A 425 26.28 -5.93 3.14
C GLY A 425 26.29 -7.20 4.00
N TRP A 426 25.33 -8.11 3.77
CA TRP A 426 25.27 -9.38 4.50
C TRP A 426 26.52 -10.24 4.34
N LEU A 427 27.08 -10.29 3.13
CA LEU A 427 28.32 -11.02 2.87
C LEU A 427 29.52 -10.39 3.57
N ARG A 428 29.62 -9.05 3.54
CA ARG A 428 30.72 -8.31 4.23
C ARG A 428 30.66 -8.49 5.74
N GLU A 429 29.47 -8.54 6.35
CA GLU A 429 29.28 -8.85 7.77
C GLU A 429 29.86 -10.23 8.15
N LEU A 430 29.86 -11.17 7.21
CA LEU A 430 30.42 -12.52 7.37
C LEU A 430 31.90 -12.65 6.96
N GLY A 431 32.61 -11.53 6.69
CA GLY A 431 34.00 -11.51 6.31
C GLY A 431 34.27 -11.87 4.85
N ILE A 432 33.23 -11.88 4.00
CA ILE A 432 33.39 -12.17 2.57
C ILE A 432 33.68 -10.88 1.83
N THR A 433 34.74 -10.90 1.02
CA THR A 433 35.13 -9.78 0.16
C THR A 433 34.26 -9.80 -1.11
N VAL A 434 33.54 -8.71 -1.36
CA VAL A 434 32.79 -8.53 -2.60
C VAL A 434 33.41 -7.36 -3.36
N ILE A 435 33.79 -7.57 -4.62
CA ILE A 435 34.30 -6.49 -5.47
C ILE A 435 33.12 -5.55 -5.82
N ASP A 436 33.35 -4.24 -5.76
CA ASP A 436 32.33 -3.20 -5.79
C ASP A 436 31.43 -3.25 -7.03
N ASP A 437 31.92 -3.67 -8.18
CA ASP A 437 31.13 -3.79 -9.42
C ASP A 437 30.32 -5.09 -9.52
N ALA A 438 30.54 -6.08 -8.63
CA ALA A 438 29.86 -7.35 -8.67
C ALA A 438 28.41 -7.19 -8.12
N LYS A 439 27.42 -7.52 -8.93
CA LYS A 439 26.05 -7.62 -8.47
C LYS A 439 25.86 -8.90 -7.65
N VAL A 440 25.22 -8.76 -6.51
CA VAL A 440 24.90 -9.90 -5.66
C VAL A 440 23.40 -9.98 -5.48
N GLU A 441 22.85 -11.16 -5.69
CA GLU A 441 21.45 -11.45 -5.35
C GLU A 441 21.40 -12.70 -4.47
N ILE A 442 20.68 -12.63 -3.36
CA ILE A 442 20.43 -13.75 -2.47
C ILE A 442 18.93 -14.04 -2.49
N ASN A 443 18.56 -15.22 -2.99
CA ASN A 443 17.18 -15.66 -2.96
C ASN A 443 16.71 -15.80 -1.50
N PRO A 444 15.54 -15.29 -1.12
CA PRO A 444 14.99 -15.48 0.24
C PRO A 444 14.89 -16.96 0.65
N MET A 445 14.69 -17.87 -0.31
CA MET A 445 14.71 -19.31 -0.05
C MET A 445 16.10 -19.84 0.28
N PHE A 446 17.16 -19.13 -0.09
CA PHE A 446 18.52 -19.45 0.34
C PHE A 446 18.78 -18.88 1.73
N ALA A 447 18.57 -17.58 1.94
CA ALA A 447 18.71 -16.94 3.26
C ALA A 447 17.80 -15.70 3.35
N LEU A 448 17.14 -15.50 4.50
CA LEU A 448 16.30 -14.35 4.80
C LEU A 448 17.08 -13.16 5.37
N ASP A 449 18.24 -13.42 5.98
CA ASP A 449 19.11 -12.42 6.62
C ASP A 449 20.57 -12.93 6.69
N SER A 450 21.49 -12.06 7.13
CA SER A 450 22.91 -12.41 7.29
C SER A 450 23.13 -13.54 8.30
N ALA A 451 22.29 -13.65 9.32
CA ALA A 451 22.41 -14.70 10.33
C ALA A 451 22.12 -16.09 9.72
N GLU A 452 21.10 -16.20 8.84
CA GLU A 452 20.80 -17.46 8.15
C GLU A 452 21.83 -17.77 7.05
N LEU A 453 22.47 -16.74 6.50
CA LEU A 453 23.51 -16.90 5.51
C LEU A 453 24.80 -17.48 6.12
N ASN A 454 25.02 -17.23 7.42
CA ASN A 454 26.14 -17.75 8.17
C ASN A 454 26.14 -19.30 8.16
N GLY A 455 27.24 -19.91 7.80
CA GLY A 455 27.37 -21.37 7.63
C GLY A 455 26.87 -21.92 6.28
N LYS A 456 26.26 -21.09 5.43
CA LYS A 456 25.90 -21.44 4.04
C LYS A 456 26.92 -20.92 3.03
N VAL A 457 27.79 -20.02 3.45
CA VAL A 457 28.86 -19.44 2.66
C VAL A 457 30.22 -19.69 3.34
N THR A 458 31.30 -19.72 2.55
CA THR A 458 32.65 -19.94 3.08
C THR A 458 33.25 -18.58 3.48
N PRO A 459 33.69 -18.40 4.74
CA PRO A 459 34.42 -17.19 5.13
C PRO A 459 35.70 -17.00 4.29
N ASP A 460 36.22 -15.76 4.24
CA ASP A 460 37.43 -15.38 3.49
C ASP A 460 37.36 -15.61 1.96
N GLN A 461 36.18 -15.89 1.44
CA GLN A 461 35.93 -16.01 0.01
C GLN A 461 35.87 -14.61 -0.63
N THR A 462 36.32 -14.52 -1.90
CA THR A 462 36.13 -13.31 -2.72
C THR A 462 35.13 -13.55 -3.82
N ILE A 463 34.11 -12.68 -3.89
CA ILE A 463 33.14 -12.63 -4.98
C ILE A 463 33.59 -11.53 -5.95
N ALA A 464 34.15 -11.96 -7.09
CA ALA A 464 34.75 -11.07 -8.07
C ALA A 464 33.84 -10.75 -9.26
N THR A 465 32.73 -11.46 -9.41
CA THR A 465 31.76 -11.33 -10.52
C THR A 465 30.35 -11.44 -10.01
N ASP A 466 29.38 -11.08 -10.84
CA ASP A 466 27.98 -11.22 -10.55
C ASP A 466 27.62 -12.61 -9.99
N HIS A 467 26.91 -12.66 -8.87
CA HIS A 467 26.63 -13.94 -8.20
C HIS A 467 25.22 -14.00 -7.63
N TYR A 468 24.49 -15.05 -8.02
CA TYR A 468 23.13 -15.33 -7.52
C TYR A 468 23.15 -16.57 -6.62
N PHE A 469 22.89 -16.33 -5.30
CA PHE A 469 22.73 -17.42 -4.32
C PHE A 469 21.28 -17.90 -4.35
N HIS A 470 21.10 -19.14 -4.70
CA HIS A 470 19.75 -19.79 -4.72
C HIS A 470 19.84 -21.24 -4.26
N SER A 471 18.71 -21.81 -3.82
CA SER A 471 18.56 -23.22 -3.44
C SER A 471 18.29 -24.08 -4.67
#